data_71372008cde0df908ff0f1c2fcc0517f
#
_entry.id   71372008cde0df908ff0f1c2fcc0517f
#
_cell.length_a   1.000
_cell.length_b   1.000
_cell.length_c   1.000
_cell.angle_alpha   90.00
_cell.angle_beta   90.00
_cell.angle_gamma   90.00
#
_symmetry.space_group_name_H-M   'P 1'
#
loop_
_entity.id
_entity.type
_entity.pdbx_description
1 polymer ?
#
loop_
_entity_poly.entity_id
_entity_poly.type
_entity_poly.pdbx_seq_one_letter_code
_entity_poly.pdbx_strand_id
1 'polypeptide(L)'
;MGACAPRVPHYPRHARRPFLSELTPNPRPAPQDHDGIDHWKVEPFTKEDNPGGLLDESSFATLFPKYREKYLREVWPSITRALKEVGVACELNLVEGSMTVRTTRKTYDPYIIIKARDLIKLLSRSVPAPQALKILQDDVQCDVVKIGGLVRNKERYVKRRQRLMGPNGSTLKAIEMLTGCYVLVQGNTVSCMGGWKGLKTVRKIIEDCMRNMHPIYHIKELMIKRELAKDPALANQSWDRFLPKFKKKNVKRKKPSKIGKGKKDQVFPPAPTPSKIDKQIESGEYFLSQEAKRRRAAQEKLEKQKEALSKSAKRRQEAFVAPKEDAPGDGEEKKKKKRASEVGADDVAAMTASLKAKGKASKEEGAKRKKKEDAASFVMGEGEPKKKKKKRDD
;
A
#
# COMPACT_ATOMS: atom_id res chain seq x y z
N MET A 1 37.58 -24.68 54.75
CA MET A 1 37.74 -24.59 53.28
C MET A 1 37.20 -23.24 52.84
N GLY A 2 38.13 -22.26 52.74
CA GLY A 2 37.73 -20.86 52.42
C GLY A 2 37.77 -20.64 50.89
N ALA A 3 36.67 -20.18 50.33
CA ALA A 3 36.55 -19.78 48.95
C ALA A 3 37.16 -18.39 48.75
N CYS A 4 38.23 -18.30 47.95
CA CYS A 4 38.82 -17.03 47.51
C CYS A 4 37.94 -16.36 46.47
N ALA A 5 37.47 -15.15 46.76
CA ALA A 5 36.87 -14.25 45.78
C ALA A 5 37.95 -13.62 44.90
N PRO A 6 37.76 -13.44 43.56
CA PRO A 6 38.72 -12.82 42.68
C PRO A 6 38.83 -11.32 42.95
N ARG A 7 40.07 -10.84 43.13
CA ARG A 7 40.38 -9.40 43.26
C ARG A 7 40.15 -8.70 41.91
N VAL A 8 39.31 -7.66 41.93
CA VAL A 8 39.13 -6.69 40.84
C VAL A 8 40.39 -5.82 40.75
N PRO A 9 41.04 -5.65 39.60
CA PRO A 9 42.20 -4.78 39.47
C PRO A 9 41.79 -3.31 39.64
N HIS A 10 42.46 -2.65 40.59
CA HIS A 10 42.34 -1.20 40.83
C HIS A 10 43.07 -0.49 39.69
N TYR A 11 42.31 0.18 38.82
CA TYR A 11 42.86 1.13 37.85
C TYR A 11 43.22 2.44 38.56
N PRO A 12 44.43 2.97 38.44
CA PRO A 12 44.81 4.24 38.99
C PRO A 12 44.01 5.35 38.34
N ARG A 13 43.39 6.22 39.16
CA ARG A 13 42.75 7.47 38.71
C ARG A 13 43.82 8.37 38.08
N HIS A 14 43.90 8.31 36.75
CA HIS A 14 44.81 9.12 35.99
C HIS A 14 44.48 10.58 36.07
N ALA A 15 45.55 11.32 36.30
CA ALA A 15 45.72 12.73 36.19
C ALA A 15 44.82 13.37 35.12
N ARG A 16 44.10 14.40 35.54
CA ARG A 16 43.40 15.30 34.63
C ARG A 16 44.39 15.81 33.61
N ARG A 17 44.26 15.35 32.34
CA ARG A 17 44.96 16.00 31.24
C ARG A 17 44.48 17.46 31.20
N PRO A 18 45.42 18.42 31.01
CA PRO A 18 44.98 19.80 30.84
C PRO A 18 44.03 19.86 29.64
N PHE A 19 42.91 20.46 29.88
CA PHE A 19 41.87 20.74 28.91
C PHE A 19 42.53 21.59 27.83
N LEU A 20 42.58 21.08 26.61
CA LEU A 20 42.98 21.82 25.41
C LEU A 20 41.96 22.93 25.12
N SER A 21 41.98 23.95 25.93
CA SER A 21 41.12 25.15 25.78
C SER A 21 41.65 26.16 24.77
N GLU A 22 42.74 25.84 24.05
CA GLU A 22 43.42 26.85 23.20
C GLU A 22 43.34 26.60 21.69
N LEU A 23 42.45 25.67 21.23
CA LEU A 23 42.27 25.46 19.78
C LEU A 23 40.81 25.47 19.35
N THR A 24 39.96 26.26 19.99
CA THR A 24 38.70 26.63 19.36
C THR A 24 38.96 27.82 18.48
N PRO A 25 38.87 27.71 17.15
CA PRO A 25 38.83 28.91 16.32
C PRO A 25 37.68 29.77 16.85
N ASN A 26 37.98 31.07 17.02
CA ASN A 26 37.04 32.09 17.49
C ASN A 26 35.65 31.83 16.94
N PRO A 27 34.63 31.61 17.80
CA PRO A 27 33.29 31.35 17.29
C PRO A 27 32.94 32.51 16.37
N ARG A 28 32.61 32.21 15.12
CA ARG A 28 32.09 33.21 14.18
C ARG A 28 31.01 33.98 14.92
N PRO A 29 31.02 35.30 14.94
CA PRO A 29 29.96 36.08 15.57
C PRO A 29 28.65 35.61 14.99
N ALA A 30 27.67 35.29 15.87
CA ALA A 30 26.35 34.87 15.43
C ALA A 30 25.84 35.90 14.40
N PRO A 31 25.32 35.45 13.27
CA PRO A 31 24.79 36.33 12.26
C PRO A 31 23.77 37.27 12.92
N GLN A 32 23.98 38.56 12.80
CA GLN A 32 23.06 39.55 13.36
C GLN A 32 21.75 39.46 12.60
N ASP A 33 20.66 39.21 13.32
CA ASP A 33 19.32 39.12 12.72
C ASP A 33 18.92 40.48 12.15
N HIS A 34 18.69 40.53 10.85
CA HIS A 34 18.10 41.67 10.16
C HIS A 34 17.09 41.15 9.12
N ASP A 35 16.09 41.95 8.79
CA ASP A 35 14.93 41.59 7.98
C ASP A 35 15.23 41.08 6.56
N GLY A 36 16.50 41.12 6.12
CA GLY A 36 16.95 40.65 4.81
C GLY A 36 17.60 39.26 4.81
N ILE A 37 17.73 38.59 5.98
CA ILE A 37 18.36 37.27 6.06
C ILE A 37 17.31 36.16 5.87
N ASP A 38 17.51 35.32 4.87
CA ASP A 38 16.73 34.09 4.72
C ASP A 38 17.32 33.01 5.65
N HIS A 39 16.75 32.89 6.87
CA HIS A 39 17.16 31.90 7.88
C HIS A 39 17.00 30.44 7.41
N TRP A 40 16.26 30.19 6.33
CA TRP A 40 16.04 28.89 5.75
C TRP A 40 16.98 28.53 4.59
N LYS A 41 17.84 29.48 4.20
CA LYS A 41 18.84 29.25 3.16
C LYS A 41 19.97 28.39 3.71
N VAL A 42 20.08 27.17 3.18
CA VAL A 42 21.20 26.26 3.51
C VAL A 42 22.45 26.76 2.77
N GLU A 43 23.45 27.20 3.49
CA GLU A 43 24.73 27.54 2.91
C GLU A 43 25.49 26.27 2.49
N PRO A 44 26.26 26.33 1.37
CA PRO A 44 27.08 25.20 0.94
C PRO A 44 28.20 24.98 1.96
N PHE A 45 28.44 23.69 2.30
CA PHE A 45 29.50 23.31 3.21
C PHE A 45 30.87 23.51 2.57
N THR A 46 31.75 24.33 3.20
CA THR A 46 33.07 24.69 2.68
C THR A 46 34.22 24.03 3.43
N LYS A 47 35.43 24.08 2.89
CA LYS A 47 36.62 23.53 3.56
C LYS A 47 36.97 24.25 4.86
N GLU A 48 36.56 25.50 5.00
CA GLU A 48 36.79 26.32 6.18
C GLU A 48 35.94 25.85 7.37
N ASP A 49 34.80 25.20 7.10
CA ASP A 49 33.91 24.67 8.13
C ASP A 49 34.46 23.40 8.81
N ASN A 50 35.36 22.68 8.14
CA ASN A 50 36.01 21.49 8.68
C ASN A 50 37.51 21.43 8.32
N PRO A 51 38.34 22.26 8.96
CA PRO A 51 39.80 22.31 8.66
C PRO A 51 40.51 21.02 9.09
N GLY A 52 40.00 20.30 10.09
CA GLY A 52 40.58 19.08 10.61
C GLY A 52 40.30 17.81 9.76
N GLY A 53 39.41 17.89 8.80
CA GLY A 53 38.97 16.76 8.01
C GLY A 53 38.23 15.71 8.84
N LEU A 54 38.12 14.50 8.30
CA LEU A 54 37.45 13.37 8.96
C LEU A 54 38.42 12.57 9.82
N LEU A 55 38.01 12.20 11.03
CA LEU A 55 38.82 11.42 11.98
C LEU A 55 38.95 9.96 11.55
N ASP A 56 37.86 9.37 11.05
CA ASP A 56 37.78 7.95 10.67
C ASP A 56 37.45 7.80 9.18
N GLU A 57 37.90 6.66 8.61
CA GLU A 57 37.57 6.29 7.24
C GLU A 57 36.22 5.59 7.18
N SER A 58 35.29 6.13 6.40
CA SER A 58 34.01 5.50 6.10
C SER A 58 34.04 4.89 4.70
N SER A 59 33.57 3.64 4.57
CA SER A 59 33.50 2.96 3.27
C SER A 59 32.12 2.36 3.03
N PHE A 60 31.68 2.38 1.75
CA PHE A 60 30.47 1.71 1.30
C PHE A 60 30.75 0.90 0.05
N ALA A 61 30.25 -0.33 0.03
CA ALA A 61 30.32 -1.21 -1.13
C ALA A 61 28.92 -1.54 -1.66
N THR A 62 28.79 -1.66 -2.98
CA THR A 62 27.53 -2.05 -3.64
C THR A 62 27.84 -2.98 -4.79
N LEU A 63 27.11 -4.11 -4.86
CA LEU A 63 27.22 -5.04 -5.96
C LEU A 63 26.48 -4.53 -7.19
N PHE A 64 27.00 -4.82 -8.37
CA PHE A 64 26.37 -4.52 -9.64
C PHE A 64 26.12 -5.79 -10.47
N PRO A 65 25.06 -5.79 -11.31
CA PRO A 65 24.77 -6.94 -12.17
C PRO A 65 25.81 -7.09 -13.29
N LYS A 66 26.17 -8.33 -13.63
CA LYS A 66 27.20 -8.67 -14.62
C LYS A 66 27.02 -7.98 -15.97
N TYR A 67 25.79 -7.76 -16.41
CA TYR A 67 25.52 -7.07 -17.69
C TYR A 67 25.95 -5.58 -17.70
N ARG A 68 26.22 -4.99 -16.53
CA ARG A 68 26.69 -3.59 -16.41
C ARG A 68 28.20 -3.44 -16.47
N GLU A 69 28.94 -4.53 -16.40
CA GLU A 69 30.40 -4.53 -16.32
C GLU A 69 31.07 -3.70 -17.43
N LYS A 70 30.73 -3.97 -18.70
CA LYS A 70 31.28 -3.25 -19.85
C LYS A 70 31.08 -1.75 -19.74
N TYR A 71 29.84 -1.32 -19.46
CA TYR A 71 29.51 0.09 -19.30
C TYR A 71 30.26 0.75 -18.14
N LEU A 72 30.32 0.08 -17.00
CA LEU A 72 31.02 0.64 -15.83
C LEU A 72 32.51 0.77 -16.09
N ARG A 73 33.14 -0.18 -16.76
CA ARG A 73 34.55 -0.10 -17.15
C ARG A 73 34.84 1.12 -18.01
N GLU A 74 33.99 1.42 -18.98
CA GLU A 74 34.13 2.57 -19.89
C GLU A 74 33.95 3.91 -19.17
N VAL A 75 32.96 3.99 -18.28
CA VAL A 75 32.58 5.24 -17.63
C VAL A 75 33.35 5.50 -16.33
N TRP A 76 33.96 4.47 -15.73
CA TRP A 76 34.63 4.56 -14.43
C TRP A 76 35.66 5.67 -14.32
N PRO A 77 36.52 5.94 -15.33
CA PRO A 77 37.48 7.05 -15.27
C PRO A 77 36.82 8.42 -15.06
N SER A 78 35.66 8.64 -15.67
CA SER A 78 34.88 9.88 -15.52
C SER A 78 34.32 10.00 -14.10
N ILE A 79 33.82 8.89 -13.53
CA ILE A 79 33.30 8.85 -12.16
C ILE A 79 34.43 9.10 -11.15
N THR A 80 35.57 8.46 -11.36
CA THR A 80 36.76 8.63 -10.50
C THR A 80 37.23 10.08 -10.49
N ARG A 81 37.20 10.76 -11.64
CA ARG A 81 37.57 12.18 -11.72
C ARG A 81 36.63 13.05 -10.88
N ALA A 82 35.31 12.89 -11.05
CA ALA A 82 34.32 13.66 -10.30
C ALA A 82 34.37 13.38 -8.78
N LEU A 83 34.62 12.13 -8.37
CA LEU A 83 34.75 11.80 -6.94
C LEU A 83 36.08 12.30 -6.34
N LYS A 84 37.18 12.36 -7.11
CA LYS A 84 38.45 12.96 -6.67
C LYS A 84 38.33 14.46 -6.38
N GLU A 85 37.51 15.18 -7.14
CA GLU A 85 37.24 16.61 -6.91
C GLU A 85 36.66 16.87 -5.52
N VAL A 86 35.81 15.96 -5.03
CA VAL A 86 35.18 15.99 -3.71
C VAL A 86 35.98 15.24 -2.63
N GLY A 87 37.16 14.72 -2.97
CA GLY A 87 38.04 14.05 -2.03
C GLY A 87 37.64 12.60 -1.65
N VAL A 88 36.79 11.95 -2.43
CA VAL A 88 36.36 10.56 -2.21
C VAL A 88 37.13 9.60 -3.11
N ALA A 89 37.66 8.51 -2.55
CA ALA A 89 38.27 7.43 -3.30
C ALA A 89 37.19 6.43 -3.75
N CYS A 90 37.37 5.88 -4.96
CA CYS A 90 36.48 4.85 -5.48
C CYS A 90 37.25 3.73 -6.15
N GLU A 91 36.79 2.51 -5.95
CA GLU A 91 37.36 1.28 -6.49
C GLU A 91 36.28 0.48 -7.22
N LEU A 92 36.65 -0.10 -8.36
CA LEU A 92 35.82 -1.02 -9.13
C LEU A 92 36.47 -2.39 -9.16
N ASN A 93 35.84 -3.34 -8.48
CA ASN A 93 36.27 -4.74 -8.53
C ASN A 93 35.39 -5.51 -9.52
N LEU A 94 35.94 -5.84 -10.68
CA LEU A 94 35.22 -6.57 -11.73
C LEU A 94 35.11 -8.06 -11.44
N VAL A 95 36.03 -8.63 -10.66
CA VAL A 95 36.03 -10.06 -10.30
C VAL A 95 34.85 -10.35 -9.36
N GLU A 96 34.70 -9.57 -8.30
CA GLU A 96 33.60 -9.68 -7.35
C GLU A 96 32.29 -9.01 -7.86
N GLY A 97 32.40 -8.14 -8.83
CA GLY A 97 31.25 -7.34 -9.29
C GLY A 97 30.82 -6.29 -8.28
N SER A 98 31.79 -5.68 -7.56
CA SER A 98 31.52 -4.68 -6.52
C SER A 98 32.09 -3.31 -6.88
N MET A 99 31.41 -2.27 -6.40
CA MET A 99 31.86 -0.86 -6.44
C MET A 99 32.00 -0.40 -5.00
N THR A 100 33.17 0.12 -4.63
CA THR A 100 33.45 0.61 -3.29
C THR A 100 33.82 2.09 -3.33
N VAL A 101 33.28 2.88 -2.41
CA VAL A 101 33.64 4.28 -2.19
C VAL A 101 34.13 4.44 -0.76
N ARG A 102 35.20 5.24 -0.58
CA ARG A 102 35.80 5.52 0.73
C ARG A 102 36.10 6.99 0.91
N THR A 103 35.94 7.47 2.13
CA THR A 103 36.45 8.79 2.48
C THR A 103 37.97 8.80 2.48
N THR A 104 38.56 9.94 2.27
CA THR A 104 40.02 10.13 2.36
C THR A 104 40.31 11.31 3.30
N ARG A 105 41.58 11.49 3.66
CA ARG A 105 42.01 12.67 4.46
C ARG A 105 41.74 14.01 3.79
N LYS A 106 41.46 14.02 2.47
CA LYS A 106 41.11 15.21 1.69
C LYS A 106 39.61 15.51 1.70
N THR A 107 38.78 14.59 2.24
CA THR A 107 37.36 14.78 2.32
C THR A 107 37.04 15.77 3.45
N TYR A 108 36.47 16.90 3.12
CA TYR A 108 36.05 17.90 4.11
C TYR A 108 34.59 17.81 4.48
N ASP A 109 33.71 17.44 3.54
CA ASP A 109 32.28 17.29 3.76
C ASP A 109 31.92 15.88 4.27
N PRO A 110 31.44 15.74 5.49
CA PRO A 110 31.07 14.43 6.05
C PRO A 110 29.84 13.81 5.35
N TYR A 111 29.00 14.62 4.68
CA TYR A 111 27.80 14.10 4.00
C TYR A 111 28.10 13.55 2.61
N ILE A 112 29.22 13.95 1.99
CA ILE A 112 29.54 13.59 0.61
C ILE A 112 29.69 12.06 0.41
N ILE A 113 30.10 11.32 1.43
CA ILE A 113 30.21 9.86 1.36
C ILE A 113 28.83 9.20 1.21
N ILE A 114 27.80 9.77 1.79
CA ILE A 114 26.41 9.30 1.65
C ILE A 114 25.93 9.55 0.22
N LYS A 115 26.25 10.68 -0.38
CA LYS A 115 25.98 10.97 -1.79
C LYS A 115 26.75 10.05 -2.72
N ALA A 116 28.03 9.78 -2.41
CA ALA A 116 28.84 8.83 -3.16
C ALA A 116 28.27 7.39 -3.07
N ARG A 117 27.79 6.98 -1.90
CA ARG A 117 27.06 5.71 -1.73
C ARG A 117 25.83 5.66 -2.62
N ASP A 118 25.05 6.72 -2.67
CA ASP A 118 23.84 6.78 -3.48
C ASP A 118 24.16 6.82 -4.97
N LEU A 119 25.29 7.43 -5.36
CA LEU A 119 25.83 7.36 -6.72
C LEU A 119 26.06 5.91 -7.16
N ILE A 120 26.80 5.11 -6.37
CA ILE A 120 27.07 3.70 -6.73
C ILE A 120 25.80 2.87 -6.73
N LYS A 121 24.82 3.13 -5.86
CA LYS A 121 23.50 2.49 -5.92
C LYS A 121 22.77 2.79 -7.22
N LEU A 122 22.77 4.04 -7.68
CA LEU A 122 22.15 4.43 -8.94
C LEU A 122 22.83 3.77 -10.14
N LEU A 123 24.14 3.72 -10.16
CA LEU A 123 24.94 3.06 -11.21
C LEU A 123 24.62 1.56 -11.27
N SER A 124 24.48 0.89 -10.12
CA SER A 124 24.09 -0.52 -10.05
C SER A 124 22.68 -0.77 -10.61
N ARG A 125 21.79 0.25 -10.56
CA ARG A 125 20.42 0.20 -11.07
C ARG A 125 20.26 0.73 -12.49
N SER A 126 21.33 0.78 -13.25
CA SER A 126 21.35 1.14 -14.68
C SER A 126 21.08 2.61 -14.99
N VAL A 127 21.17 3.49 -14.01
CA VAL A 127 21.13 4.93 -14.28
C VAL A 127 22.39 5.32 -15.09
N PRO A 128 22.26 6.15 -16.15
CA PRO A 128 23.40 6.65 -16.89
C PRO A 128 24.31 7.52 -16.02
N ALA A 129 25.63 7.36 -16.17
CA ALA A 129 26.59 8.06 -15.31
C ALA A 129 26.50 9.59 -15.37
N PRO A 130 26.31 10.26 -16.53
CA PRO A 130 26.15 11.71 -16.58
C PRO A 130 24.96 12.20 -15.77
N GLN A 131 23.90 11.39 -15.67
CA GLN A 131 22.75 11.71 -14.85
C GLN A 131 23.02 11.39 -13.37
N ALA A 132 23.65 10.25 -13.09
CA ALA A 132 23.94 9.83 -11.73
C ALA A 132 24.92 10.79 -11.02
N LEU A 133 25.89 11.37 -11.72
CA LEU A 133 26.84 12.34 -11.17
C LEU A 133 26.18 13.60 -10.61
N LYS A 134 24.98 13.95 -11.09
CA LYS A 134 24.25 15.12 -10.55
C LYS A 134 23.86 14.96 -9.07
N ILE A 135 23.92 13.75 -8.53
CA ILE A 135 23.61 13.52 -7.10
C ILE A 135 24.66 14.13 -6.17
N LEU A 136 25.85 14.42 -6.66
CA LEU A 136 26.88 15.12 -5.89
C LEU A 136 26.48 16.56 -5.56
N GLN A 137 25.53 17.14 -6.28
CA GLN A 137 24.95 18.44 -5.98
C GLN A 137 24.03 18.36 -4.77
N ASP A 138 23.97 19.40 -3.94
CA ASP A 138 23.19 19.43 -2.71
C ASP A 138 21.67 19.39 -2.93
N ASP A 139 21.20 20.00 -4.02
CA ASP A 139 19.78 20.08 -4.37
C ASP A 139 19.19 18.76 -4.85
N VAL A 140 20.04 17.81 -5.27
CA VAL A 140 19.60 16.55 -5.87
C VAL A 140 19.73 15.42 -4.88
N GLN A 141 18.60 14.75 -4.64
CA GLN A 141 18.53 13.54 -3.84
C GLN A 141 18.11 12.35 -4.71
N CYS A 142 18.28 11.15 -4.21
CA CYS A 142 17.80 9.95 -4.88
C CYS A 142 16.92 9.08 -3.99
N ASP A 143 16.06 8.32 -4.64
CA ASP A 143 15.27 7.26 -4.01
C ASP A 143 15.21 6.03 -4.93
N VAL A 144 15.38 4.85 -4.36
CA VAL A 144 15.29 3.57 -5.08
C VAL A 144 14.12 2.78 -4.52
N VAL A 145 12.97 2.87 -5.21
CA VAL A 145 11.73 2.23 -4.81
C VAL A 145 11.72 0.77 -5.28
N LYS A 146 11.62 -0.18 -4.35
CA LYS A 146 11.48 -1.61 -4.65
C LYS A 146 10.02 -1.93 -4.96
N ILE A 147 9.70 -2.30 -6.19
CA ILE A 147 8.34 -2.61 -6.64
C ILE A 147 8.03 -4.11 -6.72
N GLY A 148 9.06 -4.97 -6.74
CA GLY A 148 8.93 -6.40 -6.96
C GLY A 148 8.14 -7.15 -5.90
N GLY A 149 8.16 -6.71 -4.63
CA GLY A 149 7.45 -7.35 -3.51
C GLY A 149 6.00 -6.86 -3.30
N LEU A 150 5.58 -5.79 -3.98
CA LEU A 150 4.28 -5.16 -3.73
C LEU A 150 3.08 -5.91 -4.34
N VAL A 151 3.33 -6.79 -5.31
CA VAL A 151 2.29 -7.52 -6.03
C VAL A 151 2.67 -8.99 -6.13
N ARG A 152 1.85 -9.90 -5.57
CA ARG A 152 2.08 -11.35 -5.58
C ARG A 152 2.03 -11.96 -6.99
N ASN A 153 1.03 -11.57 -7.79
CA ASN A 153 0.80 -12.14 -9.12
C ASN A 153 1.70 -11.45 -10.15
N LYS A 154 2.53 -12.26 -10.85
CA LYS A 154 3.51 -11.80 -11.85
C LYS A 154 2.86 -11.07 -13.03
N GLU A 155 1.74 -11.58 -13.54
CA GLU A 155 1.03 -10.94 -14.67
C GLU A 155 0.48 -9.56 -14.29
N ARG A 156 -0.13 -9.47 -13.08
CA ARG A 156 -0.61 -8.18 -12.55
C ARG A 156 0.54 -7.21 -12.33
N TYR A 157 1.68 -7.69 -11.86
CA TYR A 157 2.89 -6.91 -11.70
C TYR A 157 3.36 -6.33 -13.04
N VAL A 158 3.49 -7.15 -14.08
CA VAL A 158 3.91 -6.71 -15.42
C VAL A 158 2.95 -5.67 -15.98
N LYS A 159 1.63 -5.92 -15.92
CA LYS A 159 0.61 -4.96 -16.38
C LYS A 159 0.68 -3.62 -15.63
N ARG A 160 0.91 -3.64 -14.31
CA ARG A 160 1.03 -2.42 -13.50
C ARG A 160 2.33 -1.68 -13.80
N ARG A 161 3.44 -2.40 -13.98
CA ARG A 161 4.72 -1.83 -14.40
C ARG A 161 4.62 -1.18 -15.79
N GLN A 162 3.99 -1.84 -16.76
CA GLN A 162 3.72 -1.26 -18.08
C GLN A 162 2.85 0.00 -18.00
N ARG A 163 1.86 0.00 -17.11
CA ARG A 163 1.00 1.16 -16.86
C ARG A 163 1.76 2.36 -16.30
N LEU A 164 2.79 2.10 -15.47
CA LEU A 164 3.66 3.15 -14.95
C LEU A 164 4.48 3.80 -16.07
N MET A 165 5.02 3.00 -16.99
CA MET A 165 5.76 3.52 -18.15
C MET A 165 4.84 4.19 -19.17
N GLY A 166 3.66 3.61 -19.40
CA GLY A 166 2.73 4.03 -20.44
C GLY A 166 3.17 3.64 -21.86
N PRO A 167 2.34 3.92 -22.88
CA PRO A 167 2.70 3.70 -24.26
C PRO A 167 3.87 4.63 -24.65
N ASN A 168 4.93 4.07 -25.23
CA ASN A 168 6.15 4.79 -25.62
C ASN A 168 6.79 5.64 -24.51
N GLY A 169 6.58 5.28 -23.23
CA GLY A 169 7.11 6.03 -22.09
C GLY A 169 6.39 7.35 -21.80
N SER A 170 5.23 7.60 -22.40
CA SER A 170 4.52 8.88 -22.28
C SER A 170 4.10 9.20 -20.83
N THR A 171 3.64 8.20 -20.08
CA THR A 171 3.25 8.37 -18.66
C THR A 171 4.47 8.71 -17.81
N LEU A 172 5.59 8.02 -18.05
CA LEU A 172 6.85 8.27 -17.34
C LEU A 172 7.33 9.69 -17.60
N LYS A 173 7.36 10.10 -18.87
CA LYS A 173 7.77 11.45 -19.28
C LYS A 173 6.89 12.54 -18.66
N ALA A 174 5.58 12.32 -18.62
CA ALA A 174 4.65 13.24 -17.96
C ALA A 174 4.94 13.40 -16.46
N ILE A 175 5.25 12.29 -15.77
CA ILE A 175 5.64 12.31 -14.36
C ILE A 175 6.95 13.10 -14.19
N GLU A 176 7.96 12.84 -15.00
CA GLU A 176 9.25 13.56 -14.97
C GLU A 176 9.06 15.07 -15.14
N MET A 177 8.29 15.49 -16.16
CA MET A 177 8.05 16.91 -16.45
C MET A 177 7.25 17.64 -15.37
N LEU A 178 6.32 16.93 -14.69
CA LEU A 178 5.46 17.53 -13.66
C LEU A 178 6.14 17.60 -12.30
N THR A 179 7.02 16.64 -11.99
CA THR A 179 7.71 16.56 -10.69
C THR A 179 9.12 17.15 -10.73
N GLY A 180 9.67 17.38 -11.91
CA GLY A 180 11.07 17.81 -12.09
C GLY A 180 12.09 16.75 -11.69
N CYS A 181 11.67 15.47 -11.59
CA CYS A 181 12.53 14.37 -11.19
C CYS A 181 12.85 13.48 -12.39
N TYR A 182 14.08 12.97 -12.45
CA TYR A 182 14.43 11.89 -13.36
C TYR A 182 13.94 10.56 -12.80
N VAL A 183 13.29 9.73 -13.62
CA VAL A 183 12.71 8.44 -13.20
C VAL A 183 13.10 7.32 -14.17
N LEU A 184 13.73 6.27 -13.67
CA LEU A 184 14.11 5.10 -14.44
C LEU A 184 13.48 3.82 -13.87
N VAL A 185 12.70 3.13 -14.67
CA VAL A 185 12.09 1.83 -14.31
C VAL A 185 12.95 0.69 -14.83
N GLN A 186 13.67 0.02 -13.92
CA GLN A 186 14.57 -1.08 -14.27
C GLN A 186 14.28 -2.32 -13.42
N GLY A 187 13.97 -3.45 -14.06
CA GLY A 187 13.68 -4.71 -13.36
C GLY A 187 12.59 -4.57 -12.31
N ASN A 188 12.94 -4.84 -11.06
CA ASN A 188 12.06 -4.79 -9.90
C ASN A 188 12.20 -3.51 -9.07
N THR A 189 12.93 -2.53 -9.60
CA THR A 189 13.18 -1.25 -8.91
C THR A 189 12.89 -0.07 -9.82
N VAL A 190 12.52 1.03 -9.21
CA VAL A 190 12.41 2.34 -9.86
C VAL A 190 13.38 3.27 -9.19
N SER A 191 14.34 3.79 -9.94
CA SER A 191 15.31 4.76 -9.47
C SER A 191 14.82 6.16 -9.80
N CYS A 192 14.79 7.03 -8.80
CA CYS A 192 14.32 8.41 -8.96
C CYS A 192 15.41 9.37 -8.46
N MET A 193 15.58 10.49 -9.13
CA MET A 193 16.52 11.55 -8.76
C MET A 193 15.88 12.91 -8.93
N GLY A 194 16.09 13.81 -7.98
CA GLY A 194 15.56 15.17 -8.05
C GLY A 194 15.39 15.81 -6.69
N GLY A 195 14.66 16.91 -6.62
CA GLY A 195 14.37 17.59 -5.37
C GLY A 195 13.45 16.74 -4.45
N TRP A 196 13.62 16.88 -3.15
CA TRP A 196 12.94 16.05 -2.15
C TRP A 196 11.39 16.09 -2.22
N LYS A 197 10.80 17.26 -2.54
CA LYS A 197 9.34 17.41 -2.72
C LYS A 197 8.84 16.57 -3.90
N GLY A 198 9.58 16.60 -5.01
CA GLY A 198 9.31 15.82 -6.20
C GLY A 198 9.44 14.33 -5.92
N LEU A 199 10.51 13.89 -5.25
CA LEU A 199 10.75 12.49 -4.91
C LEU A 199 9.63 11.88 -4.05
N LYS A 200 9.15 12.59 -3.03
CA LYS A 200 7.98 12.17 -2.24
C LYS A 200 6.75 11.90 -3.12
N THR A 201 6.50 12.81 -4.06
CA THR A 201 5.36 12.70 -4.97
C THR A 201 5.53 11.52 -5.93
N VAL A 202 6.72 11.36 -6.52
CA VAL A 202 7.04 10.24 -7.42
C VAL A 202 6.89 8.90 -6.69
N ARG A 203 7.43 8.79 -5.47
CA ARG A 203 7.31 7.58 -4.64
C ARG A 203 5.84 7.20 -4.40
N LYS A 204 5.00 8.17 -4.03
CA LYS A 204 3.55 7.98 -3.85
C LYS A 204 2.87 7.47 -5.12
N ILE A 205 3.20 8.07 -6.28
CA ILE A 205 2.65 7.64 -7.58
C ILE A 205 3.03 6.19 -7.90
N ILE A 206 4.30 5.82 -7.66
CA ILE A 206 4.80 4.46 -7.92
C ILE A 206 4.08 3.44 -7.01
N GLU A 207 4.00 3.70 -5.71
CA GLU A 207 3.34 2.82 -4.75
C GLU A 207 1.85 2.65 -5.07
N ASP A 208 1.16 3.75 -5.37
CA ASP A 208 -0.27 3.72 -5.71
C ASP A 208 -0.53 3.01 -7.05
N CYS A 209 0.36 3.15 -8.03
CA CYS A 209 0.30 2.39 -9.28
C CYS A 209 0.40 0.87 -9.00
N MET A 210 1.31 0.47 -8.09
CA MET A 210 1.43 -0.92 -7.65
C MET A 210 0.21 -1.39 -6.82
N ARG A 211 -0.50 -0.51 -6.11
CA ARG A 211 -1.78 -0.78 -5.43
C ARG A 211 -3.00 -0.80 -6.36
N ASN A 212 -2.78 -0.73 -7.68
CA ASN A 212 -3.81 -0.71 -8.72
C ASN A 212 -4.53 0.63 -8.91
N MET A 213 -3.92 1.74 -8.55
CA MET A 213 -4.39 3.07 -8.91
C MET A 213 -3.71 3.51 -10.22
N HIS A 214 -4.48 3.99 -11.19
CA HIS A 214 -3.90 4.41 -12.46
C HIS A 214 -3.12 5.73 -12.29
N PRO A 215 -1.88 5.86 -12.79
CA PRO A 215 -1.05 7.05 -12.60
C PRO A 215 -1.65 8.33 -13.22
N ILE A 216 -2.56 8.20 -14.18
CA ILE A 216 -3.25 9.34 -14.80
C ILE A 216 -4.01 10.21 -13.78
N TYR A 217 -4.48 9.62 -12.69
CA TYR A 217 -5.16 10.39 -11.65
C TYR A 217 -4.21 11.34 -10.94
N HIS A 218 -3.03 10.87 -10.61
CA HIS A 218 -1.98 11.71 -10.01
C HIS A 218 -1.45 12.74 -11.01
N ILE A 219 -1.31 12.37 -12.28
CA ILE A 219 -0.91 13.31 -13.34
C ILE A 219 -1.92 14.46 -13.44
N LYS A 220 -3.23 14.16 -13.47
CA LYS A 220 -4.27 15.19 -13.48
C LYS A 220 -4.22 16.09 -12.23
N GLU A 221 -4.00 15.50 -11.06
CA GLU A 221 -3.83 16.26 -9.82
C GLU A 221 -2.61 17.19 -9.88
N LEU A 222 -1.47 16.72 -10.39
CA LEU A 222 -0.26 17.50 -10.54
C LEU A 222 -0.40 18.62 -11.59
N MET A 223 -1.11 18.36 -12.68
CA MET A 223 -1.40 19.40 -13.69
C MET A 223 -2.21 20.54 -13.08
N ILE A 224 -3.29 20.20 -12.33
CA ILE A 224 -4.11 21.22 -11.65
C ILE A 224 -3.26 22.00 -10.64
N LYS A 225 -2.44 21.33 -9.82
CA LYS A 225 -1.53 22.00 -8.88
C LYS A 225 -0.56 22.95 -9.58
N ARG A 226 -0.05 22.56 -10.75
CA ARG A 226 0.86 23.38 -11.54
C ARG A 226 0.15 24.62 -12.10
N GLU A 227 -1.11 24.49 -12.54
CA GLU A 227 -1.90 25.64 -13.00
C GLU A 227 -2.22 26.58 -11.85
N LEU A 228 -2.66 26.07 -10.71
CA LEU A 228 -2.96 26.87 -9.51
C LEU A 228 -1.70 27.59 -8.95
N ALA A 229 -0.52 26.99 -9.09
CA ALA A 229 0.73 27.61 -8.66
C ALA A 229 1.16 28.81 -9.53
N LYS A 230 0.60 28.95 -10.75
CA LYS A 230 0.90 30.11 -11.62
C LYS A 230 0.15 31.36 -11.19
N ASP A 231 -1.00 31.18 -10.52
CA ASP A 231 -1.87 32.28 -10.09
C ASP A 231 -1.35 32.83 -8.74
N PRO A 232 -0.85 34.07 -8.68
CA PRO A 232 -0.28 34.63 -7.45
C PRO A 232 -1.31 34.74 -6.30
N ALA A 233 -2.58 34.94 -6.62
CA ALA A 233 -3.67 35.04 -5.65
C ALA A 233 -3.97 33.69 -4.97
N LEU A 234 -3.68 32.56 -5.62
CA LEU A 234 -3.98 31.22 -5.14
C LEU A 234 -2.74 30.48 -4.61
N ALA A 235 -1.54 30.99 -4.85
CA ALA A 235 -0.28 30.31 -4.52
C ALA A 235 -0.17 29.96 -3.02
N ASN A 236 -0.64 30.83 -2.13
CA ASN A 236 -0.56 30.66 -0.68
C ASN A 236 -1.80 30.03 -0.05
N GLN A 237 -2.81 29.65 -0.84
CA GLN A 237 -4.05 29.08 -0.34
C GLN A 237 -4.03 27.54 -0.35
N SER A 238 -4.89 26.91 0.48
CA SER A 238 -5.12 25.47 0.39
C SER A 238 -5.90 25.10 -0.88
N TRP A 239 -5.33 24.19 -1.67
CA TRP A 239 -5.89 23.75 -2.96
C TRP A 239 -6.84 22.54 -2.87
N ASP A 240 -7.11 22.02 -1.66
CA ASP A 240 -7.90 20.79 -1.46
C ASP A 240 -9.30 20.86 -2.08
N ARG A 241 -9.89 22.06 -2.15
CA ARG A 241 -11.19 22.30 -2.76
C ARG A 241 -11.20 22.13 -4.29
N PHE A 242 -10.07 22.42 -4.95
CA PHE A 242 -9.93 22.33 -6.40
C PHE A 242 -9.49 20.94 -6.86
N LEU A 243 -8.89 20.16 -5.98
CA LEU A 243 -8.35 18.86 -6.34
C LEU A 243 -9.45 17.81 -6.50
N PRO A 244 -9.40 17.01 -7.58
CA PRO A 244 -10.38 15.96 -7.80
C PRO A 244 -10.24 14.84 -6.77
N LYS A 245 -11.34 14.49 -6.10
CA LYS A 245 -11.40 13.37 -5.16
C LYS A 245 -11.75 12.09 -5.91
N PHE A 246 -10.75 11.26 -6.24
CA PHE A 246 -10.95 9.99 -6.92
C PHE A 246 -11.44 8.90 -5.94
N LYS A 247 -12.74 8.66 -5.91
CA LYS A 247 -13.35 7.60 -5.09
C LYS A 247 -13.48 6.33 -5.91
N LYS A 248 -13.14 5.17 -5.34
CA LYS A 248 -13.38 3.87 -5.97
C LYS A 248 -14.89 3.66 -6.16
N LYS A 249 -15.35 3.34 -7.38
CA LYS A 249 -16.77 3.15 -7.70
C LYS A 249 -17.40 1.99 -6.90
N ASN A 250 -16.65 0.91 -6.66
CA ASN A 250 -17.12 -0.35 -6.07
C ASN A 250 -16.86 -0.48 -4.56
N VAL A 251 -16.51 0.59 -3.86
CA VAL A 251 -16.41 0.53 -2.41
C VAL A 251 -17.82 0.63 -1.82
N LYS A 252 -18.29 -0.47 -1.24
CA LYS A 252 -19.52 -0.48 -0.42
C LYS A 252 -19.31 0.53 0.72
N ARG A 253 -19.95 1.69 0.64
CA ARG A 253 -19.95 2.65 1.74
C ARG A 253 -20.74 2.03 2.88
N LYS A 254 -20.15 1.91 4.06
CA LYS A 254 -20.91 1.66 5.26
C LYS A 254 -21.92 2.82 5.36
N LYS A 255 -23.20 2.49 5.33
CA LYS A 255 -24.23 3.50 5.61
C LYS A 255 -23.87 4.11 6.96
N PRO A 256 -23.88 5.45 7.09
CA PRO A 256 -23.70 6.03 8.42
C PRO A 256 -24.71 5.34 9.34
N SER A 257 -24.25 4.85 10.48
CA SER A 257 -25.17 4.31 11.48
C SER A 257 -26.15 5.43 11.76
N LYS A 258 -27.41 5.21 11.48
CA LYS A 258 -28.46 6.15 11.85
C LYS A 258 -28.37 6.23 13.37
N ILE A 259 -27.83 7.33 13.87
CA ILE A 259 -27.99 7.66 15.29
C ILE A 259 -29.47 7.68 15.51
N GLY A 260 -29.98 6.64 16.17
CA GLY A 260 -31.40 6.51 16.39
C GLY A 260 -31.89 7.76 17.14
N LYS A 261 -32.67 8.58 16.46
CA LYS A 261 -33.43 9.63 17.13
C LYS A 261 -34.26 8.93 18.23
N GLY A 262 -33.85 9.06 19.48
CA GLY A 262 -34.63 8.56 20.59
C GLY A 262 -33.99 7.57 21.56
N LYS A 263 -32.70 7.23 21.44
CA LYS A 263 -32.02 6.63 22.60
C LYS A 263 -31.74 7.75 23.60
N LYS A 264 -32.59 7.86 24.63
CA LYS A 264 -32.26 8.58 25.84
C LYS A 264 -30.89 8.11 26.30
N ASP A 265 -30.01 9.04 26.61
CA ASP A 265 -28.69 8.72 27.15
C ASP A 265 -28.89 7.88 28.40
N GLN A 266 -28.72 6.57 28.27
CA GLN A 266 -28.70 5.68 29.42
C GLN A 266 -27.33 5.81 30.05
N VAL A 267 -27.30 6.35 31.26
CA VAL A 267 -26.09 6.55 32.07
C VAL A 267 -25.38 5.22 32.37
N PHE A 268 -26.11 4.15 32.33
CA PHE A 268 -25.58 2.80 32.55
C PHE A 268 -25.48 2.00 31.26
N PRO A 269 -24.43 1.19 31.10
CA PRO A 269 -24.36 0.29 29.96
C PRO A 269 -25.56 -0.63 29.90
N PRO A 270 -26.07 -1.01 28.71
CA PRO A 270 -27.18 -1.94 28.60
C PRO A 270 -26.82 -3.25 29.29
N ALA A 271 -27.80 -3.83 29.99
CA ALA A 271 -27.63 -5.12 30.64
C ALA A 271 -27.08 -6.16 29.65
N PRO A 272 -26.15 -7.01 30.10
CA PRO A 272 -25.59 -8.04 29.24
C PRO A 272 -26.71 -8.93 28.70
N THR A 273 -26.66 -9.25 27.41
CA THR A 273 -27.66 -10.15 26.81
C THR A 273 -27.55 -11.51 27.48
N PRO A 274 -28.65 -12.10 27.97
CA PRO A 274 -28.61 -13.39 28.66
C PRO A 274 -28.01 -14.46 27.74
N SER A 275 -27.17 -15.32 28.29
CA SER A 275 -26.52 -16.39 27.55
C SER A 275 -27.54 -17.40 27.01
N LYS A 276 -27.15 -18.24 26.07
CA LYS A 276 -28.03 -19.29 25.57
C LYS A 276 -28.44 -20.27 26.68
N ILE A 277 -27.56 -20.49 27.62
CA ILE A 277 -27.78 -21.38 28.78
C ILE A 277 -28.81 -20.77 29.73
N ASP A 278 -28.69 -19.46 30.03
CA ASP A 278 -29.64 -18.77 30.89
C ASP A 278 -31.06 -18.79 30.29
N LYS A 279 -31.19 -18.60 28.98
CA LYS A 279 -32.47 -18.68 28.26
C LYS A 279 -33.04 -20.09 28.31
N GLN A 280 -32.20 -21.12 28.28
CA GLN A 280 -32.64 -22.54 28.39
C GLN A 280 -33.05 -22.88 29.82
N ILE A 281 -32.43 -22.24 30.83
CA ILE A 281 -32.80 -22.40 32.23
C ILE A 281 -34.17 -21.73 32.50
N GLU A 282 -34.33 -20.46 32.03
CA GLU A 282 -35.60 -19.72 32.13
C GLU A 282 -36.76 -20.43 31.44
N SER A 283 -36.53 -21.01 30.24
CA SER A 283 -37.54 -21.76 29.50
C SER A 283 -37.77 -23.18 30.03
N GLY A 284 -37.00 -23.63 31.00
CA GLY A 284 -37.03 -24.99 31.54
C GLY A 284 -36.47 -26.04 30.57
N GLU A 285 -35.99 -25.69 29.41
CA GLU A 285 -35.46 -26.62 28.40
C GLU A 285 -34.14 -27.27 28.83
N TYR A 286 -33.41 -26.64 29.73
CA TYR A 286 -32.13 -27.18 30.22
C TYR A 286 -32.27 -28.53 30.88
N PHE A 287 -33.36 -28.72 31.61
CA PHE A 287 -33.67 -29.96 32.38
C PHE A 287 -34.37 -31.05 31.56
N LEU A 288 -34.77 -30.75 30.32
CA LEU A 288 -35.45 -31.73 29.46
C LEU A 288 -34.46 -32.72 28.84
N SER A 289 -34.88 -33.99 28.69
CA SER A 289 -34.11 -35.00 27.94
C SER A 289 -33.94 -34.59 26.46
N GLN A 290 -32.91 -35.09 25.80
CA GLN A 290 -32.67 -34.79 24.38
C GLN A 290 -33.85 -35.15 23.46
N GLU A 291 -34.56 -36.23 23.76
CA GLU A 291 -35.74 -36.61 23.00
C GLU A 291 -36.90 -35.64 23.20
N ALA A 292 -37.13 -35.19 24.43
CA ALA A 292 -38.16 -34.21 24.75
C ALA A 292 -37.85 -32.84 24.05
N LYS A 293 -36.60 -32.43 24.00
CA LYS A 293 -36.14 -31.24 23.24
C LYS A 293 -36.43 -31.36 21.74
N ARG A 294 -36.15 -32.54 21.15
CA ARG A 294 -36.43 -32.81 19.73
C ARG A 294 -37.92 -32.80 19.43
N ARG A 295 -38.76 -33.42 20.29
CA ARG A 295 -40.24 -33.41 20.15
C ARG A 295 -40.79 -32.01 20.22
N ARG A 296 -40.35 -31.20 21.18
CA ARG A 296 -40.77 -29.79 21.31
C ARG A 296 -40.38 -28.93 20.11
N ALA A 297 -39.12 -29.04 19.63
CA ALA A 297 -38.67 -28.37 18.42
C ALA A 297 -39.43 -28.80 17.15
N ALA A 298 -39.84 -30.07 17.06
CA ALA A 298 -40.66 -30.55 15.95
C ALA A 298 -42.09 -29.97 16.02
N GLN A 299 -42.69 -29.89 17.21
CA GLN A 299 -44.01 -29.29 17.42
C GLN A 299 -43.99 -27.80 17.05
N GLU A 300 -43.00 -27.03 17.53
CA GLU A 300 -42.87 -25.60 17.16
C GLU A 300 -42.70 -25.37 15.66
N LYS A 301 -41.95 -26.26 14.98
CA LYS A 301 -41.86 -26.19 13.51
C LYS A 301 -43.19 -26.45 12.82
N LEU A 302 -43.96 -27.41 13.30
CA LEU A 302 -45.29 -27.70 12.78
C LEU A 302 -46.27 -26.54 13.02
N GLU A 303 -46.25 -25.93 14.20
CA GLU A 303 -47.06 -24.74 14.50
C GLU A 303 -46.68 -23.55 13.63
N LYS A 304 -45.40 -23.24 13.48
CA LYS A 304 -44.93 -22.19 12.57
C LYS A 304 -45.32 -22.45 11.11
N GLN A 305 -45.30 -23.71 10.67
CA GLN A 305 -45.78 -24.07 9.34
C GLN A 305 -47.31 -23.88 9.19
N LYS A 306 -48.11 -24.30 10.20
CA LYS A 306 -49.54 -24.04 10.21
C LYS A 306 -49.88 -22.56 10.21
N GLU A 307 -49.17 -21.74 11.01
CA GLU A 307 -49.36 -20.30 11.00
C GLU A 307 -48.94 -19.66 9.66
N ALA A 308 -47.84 -20.09 9.05
CA ALA A 308 -47.42 -19.60 7.75
C ALA A 308 -48.46 -19.94 6.65
N LEU A 309 -49.01 -21.15 6.67
CA LEU A 309 -50.05 -21.55 5.76
C LEU A 309 -51.34 -20.75 5.97
N SER A 310 -51.76 -20.53 7.23
CA SER A 310 -52.94 -19.69 7.53
C SER A 310 -52.75 -18.24 7.12
N LYS A 311 -51.56 -17.66 7.36
CA LYS A 311 -51.21 -16.30 6.90
C LYS A 311 -51.22 -16.22 5.38
N SER A 312 -50.70 -17.22 4.70
CA SER A 312 -50.73 -17.31 3.24
C SER A 312 -52.13 -17.46 2.67
N ALA A 313 -52.98 -18.28 3.34
CA ALA A 313 -54.39 -18.40 2.96
C ALA A 313 -55.19 -17.10 3.13
N LYS A 314 -55.00 -16.40 4.26
CA LYS A 314 -55.59 -15.07 4.49
C LYS A 314 -55.19 -14.06 3.44
N ARG A 315 -53.90 -13.99 3.08
CA ARG A 315 -53.40 -13.12 2.00
C ARG A 315 -54.01 -13.44 0.62
N ARG A 316 -54.37 -14.68 0.36
CA ARG A 316 -55.05 -15.07 -0.90
C ARG A 316 -56.53 -14.72 -0.90
N GLN A 317 -57.13 -14.61 0.28
CA GLN A 317 -58.56 -14.24 0.44
C GLN A 317 -58.75 -12.72 0.50
N GLU A 318 -57.72 -11.96 0.85
CA GLU A 318 -57.78 -10.50 0.81
C GLU A 318 -57.96 -10.05 -0.64
N ALA A 319 -59.01 -9.26 -0.88
CA ALA A 319 -59.31 -8.68 -2.19
C ALA A 319 -58.14 -7.78 -2.63
N PHE A 320 -57.76 -7.84 -3.91
CA PHE A 320 -56.72 -6.95 -4.49
C PHE A 320 -57.22 -5.50 -4.41
N VAL A 321 -56.59 -4.70 -3.54
CA VAL A 321 -56.77 -3.27 -3.50
C VAL A 321 -55.71 -2.64 -4.37
N ALA A 322 -56.10 -2.01 -5.47
CA ALA A 322 -55.19 -1.28 -6.34
C ALA A 322 -54.48 -0.16 -5.57
N PRO A 323 -53.16 0.05 -5.75
CA PRO A 323 -52.48 1.16 -5.13
C PRO A 323 -53.11 2.48 -5.54
N LYS A 324 -53.38 3.36 -4.57
CA LYS A 324 -53.90 4.71 -4.82
C LYS A 324 -52.92 5.45 -5.72
N GLU A 325 -53.40 5.94 -6.85
CA GLU A 325 -52.66 6.87 -7.70
C GLU A 325 -52.50 8.19 -6.95
N ASP A 326 -51.25 8.61 -6.72
CA ASP A 326 -50.93 9.92 -6.16
C ASP A 326 -51.34 11.01 -7.17
N ALA A 327 -52.17 11.95 -6.75
CA ALA A 327 -52.59 13.10 -7.54
C ALA A 327 -51.37 13.90 -8.04
N PRO A 328 -51.41 14.52 -9.23
CA PRO A 328 -50.27 15.24 -9.81
C PRO A 328 -50.00 16.53 -9.05
N GLY A 329 -48.99 16.53 -8.21
CA GLY A 329 -48.38 17.68 -7.55
C GLY A 329 -46.96 17.88 -8.05
N ASP A 330 -46.78 18.99 -8.69
CA ASP A 330 -45.60 19.73 -9.13
C ASP A 330 -44.21 19.12 -9.18
N GLY A 331 -43.67 19.26 -10.37
CA GLY A 331 -42.37 19.20 -10.98
C GLY A 331 -41.12 19.09 -10.11
N GLU A 332 -40.30 18.15 -10.44
CA GLU A 332 -38.83 18.14 -10.55
C GLU A 332 -38.11 16.82 -10.22
N GLU A 333 -38.81 15.70 -10.01
CA GLU A 333 -38.11 14.41 -9.80
C GLU A 333 -38.38 13.32 -10.85
N LYS A 334 -38.88 13.63 -12.03
CA LYS A 334 -39.31 12.64 -13.05
C LYS A 334 -38.31 12.32 -14.16
N LYS A 335 -36.99 12.50 -13.97
CA LYS A 335 -35.97 12.06 -14.99
C LYS A 335 -35.31 10.70 -14.76
N LYS A 336 -35.68 9.92 -13.75
CA LYS A 336 -35.06 8.60 -13.49
C LYS A 336 -35.99 7.38 -13.60
N LYS A 337 -37.29 7.53 -13.92
CA LYS A 337 -38.20 6.39 -14.06
C LYS A 337 -38.69 6.13 -15.50
N LYS A 338 -38.27 6.88 -16.50
CA LYS A 338 -38.68 6.72 -17.92
C LYS A 338 -37.86 5.74 -18.76
N ARG A 339 -37.08 4.85 -18.14
CA ARG A 339 -36.36 3.77 -18.83
C ARG A 339 -36.86 2.34 -18.52
N ALA A 340 -38.01 2.21 -17.89
CA ALA A 340 -38.56 0.90 -17.49
C ALA A 340 -39.90 0.55 -18.16
N SER A 341 -40.41 1.34 -19.09
CA SER A 341 -41.77 1.15 -19.66
C SER A 341 -41.83 0.96 -21.17
N GLU A 342 -40.69 0.65 -21.83
CA GLU A 342 -40.70 0.23 -23.23
C GLU A 342 -39.97 -1.10 -23.40
N VAL A 343 -40.48 -2.14 -22.73
CA VAL A 343 -40.15 -3.52 -23.08
C VAL A 343 -41.33 -4.05 -23.85
N GLY A 344 -41.17 -4.19 -25.17
CA GLY A 344 -42.21 -4.71 -26.07
C GLY A 344 -42.63 -6.14 -25.68
N ALA A 345 -43.82 -6.53 -26.04
CA ALA A 345 -44.36 -7.88 -25.78
C ALA A 345 -43.44 -9.01 -26.26
N ASP A 346 -42.63 -8.75 -27.28
CA ASP A 346 -41.65 -9.68 -27.86
C ASP A 346 -40.45 -9.94 -26.91
N ASP A 347 -40.00 -8.94 -26.15
CA ASP A 347 -38.92 -9.09 -25.19
C ASP A 347 -39.35 -9.92 -23.97
N VAL A 348 -40.59 -9.82 -23.56
CA VAL A 348 -41.16 -10.64 -22.48
C VAL A 348 -41.25 -12.11 -22.90
N ALA A 349 -41.62 -12.37 -24.15
CA ALA A 349 -41.66 -13.72 -24.72
C ALA A 349 -40.25 -14.33 -24.80
N ALA A 350 -39.26 -13.57 -25.24
CA ALA A 350 -37.85 -13.98 -25.28
C ALA A 350 -37.29 -14.27 -23.88
N MET A 351 -37.65 -13.44 -22.90
CA MET A 351 -37.19 -13.59 -21.50
C MET A 351 -37.85 -14.82 -20.84
N THR A 352 -39.12 -15.10 -21.09
CA THR A 352 -39.82 -16.32 -20.59
C THR A 352 -39.29 -17.58 -21.27
N ALA A 353 -38.93 -17.52 -22.54
CA ALA A 353 -38.28 -18.64 -23.25
C ALA A 353 -36.90 -18.96 -22.68
N SER A 354 -36.10 -17.92 -22.39
CA SER A 354 -34.75 -18.09 -21.80
C SER A 354 -34.81 -18.62 -20.38
N LEU A 355 -35.81 -18.26 -19.57
CA LEU A 355 -36.04 -18.80 -18.23
C LEU A 355 -36.49 -20.25 -18.25
N LYS A 356 -37.36 -20.63 -19.21
CA LYS A 356 -37.77 -22.01 -19.42
C LYS A 356 -36.62 -22.91 -19.90
N ALA A 357 -35.70 -22.37 -20.73
CA ALA A 357 -34.49 -23.06 -21.16
C ALA A 357 -33.51 -23.29 -20.00
N LYS A 358 -33.30 -22.28 -19.15
CA LYS A 358 -32.47 -22.41 -17.93
C LYS A 358 -33.07 -23.38 -16.91
N GLY A 359 -34.40 -23.44 -16.77
CA GLY A 359 -35.08 -24.37 -15.89
C GLY A 359 -35.00 -25.82 -16.38
N LYS A 360 -34.91 -26.08 -17.69
CA LYS A 360 -34.67 -27.41 -18.26
C LYS A 360 -33.21 -27.82 -18.09
N ALA A 361 -32.25 -26.92 -18.31
CA ALA A 361 -30.83 -27.21 -18.11
C ALA A 361 -30.47 -27.55 -16.65
N SER A 362 -31.08 -26.86 -15.68
CA SER A 362 -30.87 -27.18 -14.25
C SER A 362 -31.52 -28.50 -13.81
N LYS A 363 -32.61 -28.93 -14.45
CA LYS A 363 -33.20 -30.27 -14.23
C LYS A 363 -32.36 -31.39 -14.85
N GLU A 364 -31.74 -31.18 -15.99
CA GLU A 364 -30.83 -32.16 -16.59
C GLU A 364 -29.51 -32.30 -15.84
N GLU A 365 -28.97 -31.18 -15.30
CA GLU A 365 -27.78 -31.24 -14.42
C GLU A 365 -28.07 -31.96 -13.10
N GLY A 366 -29.24 -31.75 -12.50
CA GLY A 366 -29.69 -32.45 -11.31
C GLY A 366 -29.88 -33.98 -11.55
N ALA A 367 -30.39 -34.37 -12.73
CA ALA A 367 -30.53 -35.76 -13.11
C ALA A 367 -29.18 -36.42 -13.43
N LYS A 368 -28.23 -35.70 -14.03
CA LYS A 368 -26.86 -36.19 -14.26
C LYS A 368 -26.06 -36.33 -12.95
N ARG A 369 -26.29 -35.48 -11.95
CA ARG A 369 -25.69 -35.63 -10.62
C ARG A 369 -26.22 -36.86 -9.89
N LYS A 370 -27.55 -37.07 -9.86
CA LYS A 370 -28.13 -38.28 -9.26
C LYS A 370 -27.63 -39.56 -9.91
N LYS A 371 -27.58 -39.66 -11.26
CA LYS A 371 -26.99 -40.80 -11.96
C LYS A 371 -25.51 -41.03 -11.69
N LYS A 372 -24.73 -39.96 -11.33
CA LYS A 372 -23.32 -40.08 -10.98
C LYS A 372 -23.12 -40.55 -9.52
N GLU A 373 -24.03 -40.20 -8.62
CA GLU A 373 -24.02 -40.66 -7.23
C GLU A 373 -24.46 -42.15 -7.16
N ASP A 374 -25.47 -42.56 -7.94
CA ASP A 374 -25.91 -43.95 -8.02
C ASP A 374 -24.87 -44.87 -8.68
N ALA A 375 -24.07 -44.35 -9.65
CA ALA A 375 -22.97 -45.08 -10.27
C ALA A 375 -21.73 -45.19 -9.36
N ALA A 376 -21.49 -44.19 -8.49
CA ALA A 376 -20.40 -44.25 -7.53
C ALA A 376 -20.66 -45.19 -6.34
N SER A 377 -21.92 -45.41 -5.97
CA SER A 377 -22.30 -46.37 -4.93
C SER A 377 -22.21 -47.82 -5.37
N PHE A 378 -22.24 -48.11 -6.70
CA PHE A 378 -22.14 -49.47 -7.26
C PHE A 378 -20.70 -49.97 -7.43
N VAL A 379 -19.68 -49.08 -7.35
CA VAL A 379 -18.24 -49.42 -7.56
C VAL A 379 -17.48 -49.64 -6.25
N MET A 380 -18.09 -49.38 -5.07
CA MET A 380 -17.45 -49.61 -3.77
C MET A 380 -18.01 -50.86 -3.10
N GLY A 381 -17.69 -51.99 -3.66
CA GLY A 381 -17.81 -53.29 -3.03
C GLY A 381 -16.48 -53.70 -2.40
N GLU A 382 -16.53 -53.99 -1.13
CA GLU A 382 -15.61 -54.80 -0.32
C GLU A 382 -14.11 -54.52 -0.41
N GLY A 383 -13.57 -53.97 0.67
CA GLY A 383 -12.14 -53.86 0.95
C GLY A 383 -11.85 -53.41 2.38
N GLU A 384 -11.33 -54.36 3.14
CA GLU A 384 -11.05 -54.36 4.58
C GLU A 384 -10.34 -53.12 5.15
N PRO A 385 -10.43 -52.83 6.48
CA PRO A 385 -9.87 -51.64 7.11
C PRO A 385 -8.37 -51.82 7.43
N LYS A 386 -7.50 -51.10 6.76
CA LYS A 386 -6.08 -50.98 7.11
C LYS A 386 -5.86 -50.04 8.29
N LYS A 387 -5.32 -50.59 9.39
CA LYS A 387 -4.87 -49.95 10.61
C LYS A 387 -3.84 -48.84 10.33
N LYS A 388 -4.08 -47.61 10.80
CA LYS A 388 -3.10 -46.52 10.83
C LYS A 388 -2.05 -46.77 11.92
N LYS A 389 -0.80 -46.98 11.55
CA LYS A 389 0.38 -46.91 12.44
C LYS A 389 0.67 -45.44 12.73
N LYS A 390 0.71 -45.08 14.03
CA LYS A 390 1.33 -43.87 14.57
C LYS A 390 2.83 -44.02 14.45
N LYS A 391 3.51 -43.07 13.78
CA LYS A 391 4.93 -42.81 13.96
C LYS A 391 5.09 -41.74 15.07
N ARG A 392 5.81 -42.09 16.10
CA ARG A 392 6.48 -41.22 17.04
C ARG A 392 7.84 -40.89 16.41
N ASP A 393 8.19 -39.63 16.37
CA ASP A 393 9.57 -39.21 16.16
C ASP A 393 10.07 -38.58 17.48
N ASP A 394 11.24 -39.05 17.88
CA ASP A 394 12.08 -38.49 18.89
C ASP A 394 12.70 -37.16 18.42
#